data_d37e929bf85e8e8c6d5d29fbf49c9bfb
#
_entry.id   d37e929bf85e8e8c6d5d29fbf49c9bfb
#
_cell.length_a   1.000
_cell.length_b   1.000
_cell.length_c   1.000
_cell.angle_alpha   90.00
_cell.angle_beta   90.00
_cell.angle_gamma   90.00
#
_symmetry.space_group_name_H-M   'P 1'
#
loop_
_entity.id
_entity.type
_entity.pdbx_description
1 polymer ?
#
loop_
_entity_poly.entity_id
_entity_poly.type
_entity_poly.pdbx_seq_one_letter_code
_entity_poly.pdbx_strand_id
1 'polypeptide(L)'
;MTHQAAGVFFYSKSTQRYLYLLRTDSRSPTWSIPGGGIEQDETLFEGIARECDEEMAFDISELKLIPIQKFVNNTFSYHTFFCEVKEEFMPTLNDEHVGYAWVTEGQYPKPLHPGLFSTVNIDIVLEKLNSLT
;
A
#
# COMPACT_ATOMS: atom_id res chain seq x y z
N MET A 1 -11.94 17.41 13.00
CA MET A 1 -10.71 17.22 12.22
C MET A 1 -10.70 15.81 11.63
N THR A 2 -10.50 15.70 10.32
CA THR A 2 -10.54 14.43 9.61
C THR A 2 -9.11 13.89 9.44
N HIS A 3 -8.94 12.61 9.77
CA HIS A 3 -7.67 11.93 9.57
C HIS A 3 -7.77 11.05 8.33
N GLN A 4 -6.77 11.13 7.47
CA GLN A 4 -6.71 10.32 6.26
C GLN A 4 -5.42 9.53 6.19
N ALA A 5 -5.52 8.32 5.65
CA ALA A 5 -4.38 7.48 5.33
C ALA A 5 -4.63 6.83 3.98
N ALA A 6 -3.58 6.34 3.35
CA ALA A 6 -3.69 5.71 2.04
C ALA A 6 -2.64 4.62 1.90
N GLY A 7 -2.94 3.64 1.06
CA GLY A 7 -2.02 2.57 0.72
C GLY A 7 -2.13 2.22 -0.76
N VAL A 8 -1.07 1.63 -1.29
CA VAL A 8 -0.96 1.32 -2.71
C VAL A 8 -0.61 -0.15 -2.91
N PHE A 9 -1.39 -0.82 -3.74
CA PHE A 9 -1.02 -2.12 -4.27
C PHE A 9 -0.20 -1.90 -5.54
N PHE A 10 1.13 -2.03 -5.43
CA PHE A 10 2.01 -1.99 -6.59
C PHE A 10 2.00 -3.33 -7.29
N TYR A 11 1.68 -3.33 -8.56
CA TYR A 11 1.58 -4.53 -9.38
C TYR A 11 2.68 -4.52 -10.45
N SER A 12 3.50 -5.56 -10.47
CA SER A 12 4.53 -5.72 -11.49
C SER A 12 3.92 -6.44 -12.70
N LYS A 13 3.91 -5.76 -13.84
CA LYS A 13 3.36 -6.33 -15.06
C LYS A 13 4.17 -7.53 -15.54
N SER A 14 5.50 -7.50 -15.38
CA SER A 14 6.37 -8.57 -15.87
C SER A 14 6.23 -9.86 -15.09
N THR A 15 5.94 -9.79 -13.78
CA THR A 15 5.86 -10.97 -12.92
C THR A 15 4.46 -11.28 -12.43
N GLN A 16 3.52 -10.34 -12.61
CA GLN A 16 2.14 -10.44 -12.12
C GLN A 16 2.07 -10.63 -10.61
N ARG A 17 2.93 -9.91 -9.88
CA ARG A 17 3.01 -9.98 -8.42
C ARG A 17 2.85 -8.62 -7.80
N TYR A 18 2.40 -8.60 -6.54
CA TYR A 18 2.14 -7.40 -5.74
C TYR A 18 3.17 -7.25 -4.63
N LEU A 19 3.50 -5.99 -4.30
CA LEU A 19 4.48 -5.66 -3.27
C LEU A 19 3.84 -5.53 -1.89
N TYR A 20 4.42 -6.23 -0.91
CA TYR A 20 4.10 -6.07 0.51
C TYR A 20 5.38 -5.73 1.27
N LEU A 21 5.23 -4.97 2.34
CA LEU A 21 6.33 -4.57 3.22
C LEU A 21 6.11 -5.18 4.61
N LEU A 22 7.19 -5.64 5.24
CA LEU A 22 7.15 -6.21 6.59
C LEU A 22 7.47 -5.11 7.60
N ARG A 23 6.50 -4.78 8.46
CA ARG A 23 6.60 -3.71 9.45
C ARG A 23 7.27 -4.20 10.72
N THR A 24 7.98 -3.26 11.41
CA THR A 24 8.67 -3.53 12.68
C THR A 24 8.08 -2.76 13.86
N ASP A 25 6.96 -2.06 13.66
CA ASP A 25 6.40 -1.15 14.66
C ASP A 25 5.60 -1.85 15.76
N SER A 26 5.67 -3.18 15.83
CA SER A 26 4.98 -3.97 16.85
C SER A 26 5.86 -5.13 17.31
N ARG A 27 5.45 -5.79 18.40
CA ARG A 27 6.18 -6.96 18.95
C ARG A 27 6.28 -8.09 17.93
N SER A 28 5.24 -8.24 17.11
CA SER A 28 5.19 -9.26 16.07
C SER A 28 5.13 -8.55 14.73
N PRO A 29 6.16 -8.67 13.90
CA PRO A 29 6.14 -8.03 12.58
C PRO A 29 4.92 -8.46 11.76
N THR A 30 4.32 -7.52 11.06
CA THR A 30 3.16 -7.76 10.21
C THR A 30 3.39 -7.19 8.82
N TRP A 31 2.71 -7.76 7.85
CA TRP A 31 2.81 -7.35 6.46
C TRP A 31 1.74 -6.32 6.10
N SER A 32 2.10 -5.33 5.34
CA SER A 32 1.19 -4.30 4.85
C SER A 32 1.61 -3.82 3.47
N ILE A 33 0.78 -2.98 2.87
CA ILE A 33 1.12 -2.35 1.59
C ILE A 33 1.80 -1.01 1.87
N PRO A 34 2.60 -0.49 0.93
CA PRO A 34 3.21 0.84 1.07
C PRO A 34 2.16 1.93 1.25
N GLY A 35 2.46 2.91 2.08
CA GLY A 35 1.58 4.03 2.34
C GLY A 35 1.66 4.50 3.78
N GLY A 36 0.72 5.33 4.19
CA GLY A 36 0.69 5.87 5.55
C GLY A 36 -0.28 7.03 5.68
N GLY A 37 -0.10 7.80 6.74
CA GLY A 37 -0.95 8.96 7.03
C GLY A 37 -0.73 10.11 6.06
N ILE A 38 -1.83 10.78 5.70
CA ILE A 38 -1.79 11.95 4.83
C ILE A 38 -1.86 13.18 5.72
N GLU A 39 -0.97 14.13 5.53
CA GLU A 39 -0.95 15.37 6.29
C GLU A 39 -2.04 16.33 5.80
N GLN A 40 -2.48 17.25 6.66
CA GLN A 40 -3.63 18.11 6.36
C GLN A 40 -3.42 19.01 5.14
N ASP A 41 -2.20 19.42 4.90
CA ASP A 41 -1.86 20.33 3.80
C ASP A 41 -1.45 19.60 2.53
N GLU A 42 -1.59 18.27 2.52
CA GLU A 42 -1.23 17.44 1.35
C GLU A 42 -2.49 16.96 0.62
N THR A 43 -2.36 16.81 -0.70
CA THR A 43 -3.31 16.00 -1.46
C THR A 43 -3.01 14.52 -1.20
N LEU A 44 -3.94 13.65 -1.56
CA LEU A 44 -3.71 12.20 -1.43
C LEU A 44 -2.45 11.77 -2.20
N PHE A 45 -2.30 12.25 -3.43
CA PHE A 45 -1.12 11.91 -4.25
C PHE A 45 0.18 12.40 -3.59
N GLU A 46 0.18 13.65 -3.09
CA GLU A 46 1.38 14.20 -2.45
C GLU A 46 1.77 13.39 -1.21
N GLY A 47 0.79 13.00 -0.39
CA GLY A 47 1.04 12.21 0.79
C GLY A 47 1.56 10.81 0.46
N ILE A 48 0.96 10.17 -0.55
CA ILE A 48 1.41 8.86 -1.00
C ILE A 48 2.82 8.94 -1.57
N ALA A 49 3.11 9.97 -2.37
CA ALA A 49 4.45 10.16 -2.94
C ALA A 49 5.50 10.33 -1.84
N ARG A 50 5.19 11.12 -0.81
CA ARG A 50 6.08 11.31 0.34
C ARG A 50 6.30 9.98 1.09
N GLU A 51 5.24 9.25 1.37
CA GLU A 51 5.35 7.96 2.08
C GLU A 51 6.16 6.94 1.27
N CYS A 52 5.95 6.86 -0.04
CA CYS A 52 6.72 5.94 -0.89
C CYS A 52 8.20 6.31 -0.92
N ASP A 53 8.51 7.61 -0.93
CA ASP A 53 9.89 8.07 -0.88
C ASP A 53 10.52 7.72 0.47
N GLU A 54 9.82 8.00 1.57
CA GLU A 54 10.32 7.71 2.92
C GLU A 54 10.51 6.22 3.17
N GLU A 55 9.53 5.41 2.78
CA GLU A 55 9.53 3.97 3.09
C GLU A 55 10.39 3.15 2.15
N MET A 56 10.55 3.56 0.90
CA MET A 56 11.15 2.72 -0.13
C MET A 56 12.17 3.44 -1.00
N ALA A 57 12.35 4.76 -0.82
CA ALA A 57 13.12 5.59 -1.75
C ALA A 57 12.63 5.40 -3.20
N PHE A 58 11.32 5.31 -3.39
CA PHE A 58 10.71 5.06 -4.69
C PHE A 58 9.87 6.26 -5.11
N ASP A 59 10.15 6.77 -6.31
CA ASP A 59 9.49 7.94 -6.89
C ASP A 59 8.31 7.50 -7.76
N ILE A 60 7.10 7.93 -7.36
CA ILE A 60 5.87 7.61 -8.11
C ILE A 60 5.39 8.75 -9.01
N SER A 61 6.18 9.82 -9.18
CA SER A 61 5.72 11.02 -9.89
C SER A 61 5.29 10.77 -11.34
N GLU A 62 5.87 9.77 -11.98
CA GLU A 62 5.53 9.41 -13.37
C GLU A 62 4.51 8.27 -13.46
N LEU A 63 3.99 7.81 -12.32
CA LEU A 63 3.08 6.68 -12.28
C LEU A 63 1.65 7.13 -12.05
N LYS A 64 0.71 6.29 -12.44
CA LYS A 64 -0.72 6.55 -12.29
C LYS A 64 -1.27 5.74 -11.12
N LEU A 65 -1.94 6.42 -10.20
CA LEU A 65 -2.66 5.79 -9.10
C LEU A 65 -4.12 5.62 -9.49
N ILE A 66 -4.63 4.39 -9.41
CA ILE A 66 -6.03 4.10 -9.70
C ILE A 66 -6.74 3.80 -8.38
N PRO A 67 -7.74 4.60 -7.97
CA PRO A 67 -8.46 4.34 -6.73
C PRO A 67 -9.30 3.07 -6.84
N ILE A 68 -9.24 2.21 -5.82
CA ILE A 68 -10.00 0.95 -5.82
C ILE A 68 -10.94 0.82 -4.62
N GLN A 69 -10.65 1.48 -3.50
CA GLN A 69 -11.52 1.42 -2.32
C GLN A 69 -11.33 2.63 -1.43
N LYS A 70 -12.41 3.05 -0.77
CA LYS A 70 -12.37 4.05 0.30
C LYS A 70 -13.12 3.50 1.50
N PHE A 71 -12.44 3.43 2.64
CA PHE A 71 -13.05 3.06 3.92
C PHE A 71 -13.24 4.31 4.76
N VAL A 72 -14.41 4.48 5.36
CA VAL A 72 -14.70 5.62 6.22
C VAL A 72 -15.26 5.12 7.55
N ASN A 73 -14.70 5.61 8.65
CA ASN A 73 -15.18 5.33 9.99
C ASN A 73 -15.04 6.60 10.83
N ASN A 74 -16.15 7.23 11.17
CA ASN A 74 -16.19 8.51 11.89
C ASN A 74 -15.35 9.58 11.17
N THR A 75 -14.24 10.03 11.80
CA THR A 75 -13.36 11.07 11.25
C THR A 75 -12.16 10.50 10.52
N PHE A 76 -12.09 9.17 10.37
CA PHE A 76 -10.97 8.50 9.69
C PHE A 76 -11.41 7.98 8.33
N SER A 77 -10.54 8.16 7.33
CA SER A 77 -10.74 7.53 6.02
C SER A 77 -9.43 6.90 5.54
N TYR A 78 -9.57 5.75 4.88
CA TYR A 78 -8.43 5.03 4.29
C TYR A 78 -8.70 4.82 2.81
N HIS A 79 -7.75 5.28 1.99
CA HIS A 79 -7.86 5.21 0.53
C HIS A 79 -6.91 4.17 -0.01
N THR A 80 -7.41 3.22 -0.78
CA THR A 80 -6.62 2.15 -1.38
C THR A 80 -6.51 2.37 -2.87
N PHE A 81 -5.28 2.30 -3.38
CA PHE A 81 -4.98 2.53 -4.80
C PHE A 81 -4.27 1.33 -5.40
N PHE A 82 -4.40 1.22 -6.72
CA PHE A 82 -3.64 0.29 -7.55
C PHE A 82 -2.65 1.10 -8.38
N CYS A 83 -1.42 0.60 -8.51
CA CYS A 83 -0.39 1.25 -9.33
C CYS A 83 0.40 0.19 -10.08
N GLU A 84 0.31 0.21 -11.42
CA GLU A 84 1.07 -0.72 -12.25
C GLU A 84 2.49 -0.20 -12.47
N VAL A 85 3.47 -1.08 -12.27
CA VAL A 85 4.87 -0.85 -12.63
C VAL A 85 5.28 -1.89 -13.67
N LYS A 86 6.25 -1.57 -14.51
CA LYS A 86 6.67 -2.48 -15.58
C LYS A 86 7.33 -3.73 -15.01
N GLU A 87 8.19 -3.55 -14.01
CA GLU A 87 8.98 -4.62 -13.41
C GLU A 87 9.02 -4.46 -11.90
N GLU A 88 9.33 -5.54 -11.19
CA GLU A 88 9.56 -5.45 -9.75
C GLU A 88 10.77 -4.56 -9.48
N PHE A 89 10.65 -3.71 -8.48
CA PHE A 89 11.78 -2.91 -8.03
C PHE A 89 12.20 -3.37 -6.64
N MET A 90 13.45 -3.05 -6.27
CA MET A 90 13.98 -3.36 -4.95
C MET A 90 13.82 -2.13 -4.05
N PRO A 91 12.88 -2.15 -3.09
CA PRO A 91 12.73 -0.99 -2.21
C PRO A 91 13.93 -0.82 -1.29
N THR A 92 14.32 0.43 -1.05
CA THR A 92 15.31 0.77 -0.04
C THR A 92 14.55 1.09 1.23
N LEU A 93 14.50 0.14 2.16
CA LEU A 93 13.64 0.22 3.34
C LEU A 93 14.18 1.19 4.39
N ASN A 94 13.26 1.87 5.09
CA ASN A 94 13.59 2.72 6.23
C ASN A 94 13.48 1.93 7.54
N ASP A 95 13.55 2.63 8.69
CA ASP A 95 13.54 1.98 10.02
C ASP A 95 12.20 1.33 10.37
N GLU A 96 11.14 1.66 9.67
CA GLU A 96 9.80 1.11 9.95
C GLU A 96 9.58 -0.27 9.33
N HIS A 97 10.46 -0.69 8.42
CA HIS A 97 10.30 -1.93 7.67
C HIS A 97 11.59 -2.74 7.66
N VAL A 98 11.48 -4.06 7.79
CA VAL A 98 12.63 -4.97 7.80
C VAL A 98 12.64 -5.94 6.63
N GLY A 99 11.61 -5.91 5.78
CA GLY A 99 11.58 -6.81 4.64
C GLY A 99 10.51 -6.43 3.65
N TYR A 100 10.57 -7.04 2.48
CA TYR A 100 9.56 -6.88 1.45
C TYR A 100 9.38 -8.19 0.69
N ALA A 101 8.25 -8.34 0.03
CA ALA A 101 7.98 -9.49 -0.82
C ALA A 101 7.06 -9.09 -1.97
N TRP A 102 7.35 -9.63 -3.14
CA TRP A 102 6.46 -9.57 -4.28
C TRP A 102 5.75 -10.93 -4.35
N VAL A 103 4.42 -10.91 -4.28
CA VAL A 103 3.62 -12.15 -4.20
C VAL A 103 2.48 -12.12 -5.20
N THR A 104 2.10 -13.30 -5.69
CA THR A 104 0.97 -13.42 -6.60
C THR A 104 -0.34 -13.12 -5.88
N GLU A 105 -1.36 -12.71 -6.63
CA GLU A 105 -2.67 -12.43 -6.08
C GLU A 105 -3.19 -13.63 -5.27
N GLY A 106 -3.78 -13.35 -4.12
CA GLY A 106 -4.30 -14.40 -3.25
C GLY A 106 -3.27 -15.09 -2.40
N GLN A 107 -1.97 -14.88 -2.68
CA GLN A 107 -0.87 -15.47 -1.93
C GLN A 107 -0.24 -14.48 -0.97
N TYR A 108 -1.01 -13.50 -0.49
CA TYR A 108 -0.48 -12.45 0.37
C TYR A 108 0.17 -13.03 1.63
N PRO A 109 1.27 -12.38 2.09
CA PRO A 109 2.01 -12.90 3.25
C PRO A 109 1.22 -12.71 4.53
N LYS A 110 1.48 -13.56 5.51
CA LYS A 110 0.80 -13.54 6.81
C LYS A 110 1.82 -13.41 7.93
N PRO A 111 1.46 -12.75 9.03
CA PRO A 111 0.18 -12.12 9.29
C PRO A 111 0.09 -10.73 8.63
N LEU A 112 -1.09 -10.38 8.15
CA LEU A 112 -1.35 -9.04 7.66
C LEU A 112 -1.53 -8.08 8.83
N HIS A 113 -1.14 -6.83 8.63
CA HIS A 113 -1.30 -5.79 9.65
C HIS A 113 -2.80 -5.64 9.98
N PRO A 114 -3.17 -5.59 11.30
CA PRO A 114 -4.58 -5.47 11.69
C PRO A 114 -5.30 -4.27 11.08
N GLY A 115 -4.59 -3.15 10.90
CA GLY A 115 -5.15 -1.97 10.25
C GLY A 115 -5.53 -2.23 8.80
N LEU A 116 -4.76 -3.03 8.09
CA LEU A 116 -5.08 -3.40 6.72
C LEU A 116 -6.35 -4.25 6.67
N PHE A 117 -6.48 -5.22 7.58
CA PHE A 117 -7.68 -6.05 7.66
C PHE A 117 -8.92 -5.25 8.02
N SER A 118 -8.82 -4.31 8.97
CA SER A 118 -9.97 -3.57 9.49
C SER A 118 -10.42 -2.44 8.56
N THR A 119 -9.51 -1.90 7.74
CA THR A 119 -9.82 -0.76 6.88
C THR A 119 -9.96 -1.14 5.41
N VAL A 120 -9.50 -2.32 5.03
CA VAL A 120 -9.57 -2.82 3.67
C VAL A 120 -10.30 -4.15 3.68
N ASN A 121 -11.40 -4.25 2.93
CA ASN A 121 -12.02 -5.54 2.71
C ASN A 121 -11.18 -6.25 1.66
N ILE A 122 -10.31 -7.13 2.13
CA ILE A 122 -9.32 -7.76 1.26
C ILE A 122 -9.96 -8.57 0.13
N ASP A 123 -11.09 -9.20 0.38
CA ASP A 123 -11.77 -10.00 -0.65
C ASP A 123 -12.30 -9.11 -1.77
N ILE A 124 -12.91 -7.97 -1.42
CA ILE A 124 -13.40 -7.00 -2.41
C ILE A 124 -12.23 -6.38 -3.16
N VAL A 125 -11.15 -6.06 -2.45
CA VAL A 125 -9.96 -5.47 -3.06
C VAL A 125 -9.34 -6.45 -4.05
N LEU A 126 -9.17 -7.72 -3.68
CA LEU A 126 -8.61 -8.73 -4.57
C LEU A 126 -9.47 -8.91 -5.83
N GLU A 127 -10.80 -8.88 -5.68
CA GLU A 127 -11.72 -8.97 -6.82
C GLU A 127 -11.51 -7.79 -7.78
N LYS A 128 -11.38 -6.56 -7.24
CA LYS A 128 -11.14 -5.37 -8.07
C LYS A 128 -9.76 -5.41 -8.72
N LEU A 129 -8.72 -5.84 -7.99
CA LEU A 129 -7.38 -6.00 -8.55
C LEU A 129 -7.39 -6.99 -9.71
N ASN A 130 -8.11 -8.10 -9.54
CA ASN A 130 -8.21 -9.11 -10.58
C ASN A 130 -8.85 -8.56 -11.86
N SER A 131 -9.80 -7.64 -11.74
CA SER A 131 -10.42 -7.02 -12.90
C SER A 131 -9.53 -6.01 -13.62
N LEU A 132 -8.48 -5.49 -12.94
CA LEU A 132 -7.53 -4.54 -13.50
C LEU A 132 -6.34 -5.24 -14.20
N THR A 133 -6.14 -6.49 -13.92
CA THR A 133 -5.02 -7.28 -14.45
C THR A 133 -5.52 -8.39 -15.37
#